data_9583340a64bd6df9228dd25b167f5628
#
_entry.id   9583340a64bd6df9228dd25b167f5628
#
_cell.length_a   1.000
_cell.length_b   1.000
_cell.length_c   1.000
_cell.angle_alpha   90.00
_cell.angle_beta   90.00
_cell.angle_gamma   90.00
#
_symmetry.space_group_name_H-M   'P 1'
#
loop_
_entity.id
_entity.type
_entity.pdbx_description
1 polymer ?
#
loop_
_entity_poly.entity_id
_entity_poly.type
_entity_poly.pdbx_seq_one_letter_code
_entity_poly.pdbx_strand_id
1 'polypeptide(L)'
;MHGEQQAPGVSSLSRGEVRIVPGAFGDPFRAIEMLPGVTPLVTGLPFFYVRGSPPGNVGYFLDGVRVPYLYHLGLGPSVVHPGIVDRVDLYPGGYPARHGRYAGGIVAGETTPPLPYWHGEGMLRLVDVGGLVEGPFAEGRGVALVGGRYSYTALLLSLAAPEVALDYWDYQARLSYQVAPEGRVSVFAFGAHDYLGDESGGETTTLFDTTFHRIDLRYDHAYGQGSALRGALTLGHDETGIEGGQKALTRSLGARVTLAHRLRDETVIRAGIDAVVDDNVLDLGTDVGDSPGDVAPDGDDDDDVSVGDFLLSRVDFTTGGYIEADIAITPRLRITPGLRLDLYHSDGAVALGVDPRLSARLSLGRGVTFVQAHGLASQLPSFVVPIPGIRPRLDDGLQRSFQSSAGLEFALPADIDATVSVFHNAFFNMTDALGAAGFQSIDEAFTLRALGAATGVELSAHRRLTKRIGGFASYTLSRSTRSIGRSRQVTSVDRTHVANAALTYDFGRGYRAGGRFVFYSGLPQRVGGVTLPPGSGVPGGLGSAAGAEPRWERLPPFFRLDVRLEKRWSIGKSGWLAVVLDVLNATMSKENMPRMCDGFGPCEPTEFGPVTVPSLGLEGGF
;
A
#
# COMPACT_ATOMS: atom_id res chain seq x y z
N MET A 1 5.31 -22.88 -2.29
CA MET A 1 6.58 -22.80 -3.03
C MET A 1 7.66 -22.26 -2.10
N HIS A 2 8.16 -23.08 -1.21
CA HIS A 2 9.26 -22.70 -0.31
C HIS A 2 10.58 -22.89 -1.08
N GLY A 3 11.31 -21.82 -1.32
CA GLY A 3 12.64 -21.86 -1.94
C GLY A 3 12.87 -20.86 -3.08
N GLU A 4 11.98 -19.90 -3.34
CA GLU A 4 12.33 -18.79 -4.23
C GLU A 4 13.42 -17.96 -3.57
N GLN A 5 14.57 -17.85 -4.22
CA GLN A 5 15.54 -16.83 -3.84
C GLN A 5 14.85 -15.46 -4.03
N GLN A 6 14.95 -14.60 -3.03
CA GLN A 6 14.33 -13.28 -3.08
C GLN A 6 14.79 -12.52 -4.33
N ALA A 7 13.83 -11.89 -5.01
CA ALA A 7 14.15 -10.99 -6.11
C ALA A 7 15.08 -9.87 -5.60
N PRO A 8 16.02 -9.37 -6.42
CA PRO A 8 16.88 -8.27 -6.01
C PRO A 8 16.10 -7.03 -5.55
N GLY A 9 16.50 -6.45 -4.43
CA GLY A 9 15.88 -5.23 -3.89
C GLY A 9 14.54 -5.44 -3.18
N VAL A 10 14.12 -6.68 -2.93
CA VAL A 10 12.93 -7.00 -2.12
C VAL A 10 13.24 -6.90 -0.64
N SER A 11 12.33 -6.29 0.10
CA SER A 11 12.31 -6.34 1.56
C SER A 11 11.17 -7.24 2.02
N SER A 12 11.49 -8.28 2.80
CA SER A 12 10.51 -9.27 3.28
C SER A 12 10.42 -9.24 4.80
N LEU A 13 9.20 -9.31 5.30
CA LEU A 13 8.90 -9.44 6.72
C LEU A 13 8.12 -10.75 6.95
N SER A 14 8.64 -11.60 7.84
CA SER A 14 7.97 -12.83 8.23
C SER A 14 6.90 -12.58 9.29
N ARG A 15 5.90 -13.48 9.37
CA ARG A 15 4.82 -13.45 10.38
C ARG A 15 5.35 -13.26 11.80
N GLY A 16 6.41 -13.99 12.17
CA GLY A 16 6.98 -13.91 13.52
C GLY A 16 7.60 -12.57 13.84
N GLU A 17 8.18 -11.89 12.86
CA GLU A 17 8.81 -10.58 13.03
C GLU A 17 7.79 -9.46 13.14
N VAL A 18 6.81 -9.46 12.25
CA VAL A 18 5.75 -8.45 12.22
C VAL A 18 5.00 -8.34 13.55
N ARG A 19 4.73 -9.48 14.19
CA ARG A 19 4.00 -9.53 15.46
C ARG A 19 4.69 -8.83 16.62
N ILE A 20 5.98 -8.57 16.52
CA ILE A 20 6.78 -8.00 17.60
C ILE A 20 7.35 -6.62 17.28
N VAL A 21 7.05 -6.08 16.09
CA VAL A 21 7.43 -4.70 15.72
C VAL A 21 6.66 -3.70 16.58
N PRO A 22 7.33 -2.82 17.34
CA PRO A 22 6.66 -1.77 18.10
C PRO A 22 5.92 -0.78 17.20
N GLY A 23 4.70 -0.38 17.57
CA GLY A 23 3.86 0.55 16.81
C GLY A 23 3.20 -0.04 15.56
N ALA A 24 3.44 -1.32 15.25
CA ALA A 24 2.74 -2.02 14.17
C ALA A 24 1.51 -2.79 14.67
N PHE A 25 1.28 -2.88 15.97
CA PHE A 25 0.15 -3.59 16.59
C PHE A 25 0.03 -5.07 16.16
N GLY A 26 1.16 -5.69 15.77
CA GLY A 26 1.19 -7.05 15.23
C GLY A 26 0.66 -7.18 13.81
N ASP A 27 0.42 -6.06 13.12
CA ASP A 27 -0.12 -6.00 11.77
C ASP A 27 1.00 -6.08 10.72
N PRO A 28 0.96 -7.09 9.81
CA PRO A 28 2.01 -7.33 8.85
C PRO A 28 2.16 -6.21 7.81
N PHE A 29 1.08 -5.54 7.46
CA PHE A 29 1.14 -4.49 6.44
C PHE A 29 1.56 -3.15 7.03
N ARG A 30 1.22 -2.84 8.29
CA ARG A 30 1.73 -1.65 8.99
C ARG A 30 3.25 -1.67 9.18
N ALA A 31 3.84 -2.85 9.31
CA ALA A 31 5.28 -2.98 9.41
C ALA A 31 6.04 -2.54 8.15
N ILE A 32 5.37 -2.42 6.99
CA ILE A 32 5.97 -1.92 5.74
C ILE A 32 6.51 -0.50 5.89
N GLU A 33 5.90 0.34 6.71
CA GLU A 33 6.36 1.72 6.95
C GLU A 33 7.83 1.81 7.40
N MET A 34 8.37 0.75 7.99
CA MET A 34 9.77 0.74 8.46
C MET A 34 10.78 0.37 7.37
N LEU A 35 10.33 -0.11 6.21
CA LEU A 35 11.19 -0.59 5.15
C LEU A 35 11.85 0.56 4.37
N PRO A 36 13.07 0.35 3.82
CA PRO A 36 13.73 1.38 3.03
C PRO A 36 12.94 1.71 1.76
N GLY A 37 13.00 2.97 1.31
CA GLY A 37 12.28 3.46 0.16
C GLY A 37 10.82 3.81 0.41
N VAL A 38 10.29 3.54 1.60
CA VAL A 38 8.95 3.92 2.02
C VAL A 38 8.99 5.29 2.69
N THR A 39 8.15 6.20 2.22
CA THR A 39 8.03 7.56 2.76
C THR A 39 6.58 7.78 3.20
N PRO A 40 6.28 7.92 4.49
CA PRO A 40 4.93 8.15 4.97
C PRO A 40 4.40 9.50 4.49
N LEU A 41 3.11 9.56 4.16
CA LEU A 41 2.43 10.81 3.81
C LEU A 41 2.33 11.69 5.06
N VAL A 42 1.76 11.14 6.12
CA VAL A 42 1.58 11.77 7.44
C VAL A 42 1.72 10.68 8.50
N THR A 43 2.15 11.07 9.69
CA THR A 43 2.25 10.14 10.83
C THR A 43 0.90 9.52 11.18
N GLY A 44 0.90 8.20 11.36
CA GLY A 44 -0.31 7.44 11.72
C GLY A 44 -1.19 7.07 10.54
N LEU A 45 -1.18 7.82 9.42
CA LEU A 45 -1.85 7.42 8.18
C LEU A 45 -1.00 6.40 7.43
N PRO A 46 -1.49 5.20 7.14
CA PRO A 46 -0.73 4.17 6.45
C PRO A 46 -0.71 4.36 4.92
N PHE A 47 -0.84 5.59 4.47
CA PHE A 47 -0.58 5.97 3.10
C PHE A 47 0.89 6.36 2.94
N PHE A 48 1.58 5.69 2.04
CA PHE A 48 3.00 5.91 1.85
C PHE A 48 3.38 5.98 0.37
N TYR A 49 4.36 6.80 0.10
CA TYR A 49 5.06 6.84 -1.18
C TYR A 49 6.14 5.78 -1.20
N VAL A 50 6.32 5.14 -2.35
CA VAL A 50 7.40 4.17 -2.57
C VAL A 50 8.36 4.75 -3.61
N ARG A 51 9.59 5.12 -3.19
CA ARG A 51 10.60 5.74 -4.06
C ARG A 51 10.03 6.87 -4.92
N GLY A 52 9.24 7.77 -4.31
CA GLY A 52 8.63 8.92 -4.96
C GLY A 52 7.37 8.64 -5.79
N SER A 53 6.89 7.42 -5.82
CA SER A 53 5.63 7.04 -6.45
C SER A 53 4.48 7.12 -5.43
N PRO A 54 3.32 7.73 -5.79
CA PRO A 54 2.21 7.93 -4.88
C PRO A 54 1.52 6.60 -4.49
N PRO A 55 0.73 6.57 -3.40
CA PRO A 55 0.01 5.38 -2.94
C PRO A 55 -0.87 4.74 -4.01
N GLY A 56 -1.55 5.52 -4.85
CA GLY A 56 -2.38 5.02 -5.95
C GLY A 56 -1.62 4.28 -7.05
N ASN A 57 -0.30 4.41 -7.09
CA ASN A 57 0.57 3.70 -8.02
C ASN A 57 1.23 2.47 -7.38
N VAL A 58 0.89 2.14 -6.15
CA VAL A 58 1.38 0.95 -5.43
C VAL A 58 0.32 -0.14 -5.48
N GLY A 59 0.70 -1.33 -5.94
CA GLY A 59 -0.19 -2.49 -5.99
C GLY A 59 -0.20 -3.25 -4.67
N TYR A 60 -1.39 -3.54 -4.15
CA TYR A 60 -1.58 -4.35 -2.95
C TYR A 60 -2.20 -5.70 -3.33
N PHE A 61 -1.54 -6.79 -2.92
CA PHE A 61 -1.98 -8.15 -3.24
C PHE A 61 -1.95 -9.05 -2.01
N LEU A 62 -2.92 -9.97 -1.95
CA LEU A 62 -2.93 -11.09 -1.02
C LEU A 62 -3.09 -12.38 -1.85
N ASP A 63 -2.09 -13.27 -1.81
CA ASP A 63 -2.02 -14.49 -2.65
C ASP A 63 -2.22 -14.22 -4.15
N GLY A 64 -1.84 -13.04 -4.64
CA GLY A 64 -2.02 -12.61 -6.02
C GLY A 64 -3.42 -12.08 -6.35
N VAL A 65 -4.32 -11.96 -5.37
CA VAL A 65 -5.60 -11.27 -5.49
C VAL A 65 -5.43 -9.81 -5.08
N ARG A 66 -5.94 -8.89 -5.89
CA ARG A 66 -5.87 -7.46 -5.63
C ARG A 66 -6.70 -7.09 -4.39
N VAL A 67 -6.09 -6.33 -3.48
CA VAL A 67 -6.74 -5.70 -2.33
C VAL A 67 -6.99 -4.23 -2.69
N PRO A 68 -8.23 -3.73 -2.71
CA PRO A 68 -8.52 -2.37 -3.18
C PRO A 68 -7.99 -1.28 -2.25
N TYR A 69 -8.08 -1.49 -0.95
CA TYR A 69 -7.44 -0.68 0.09
C TYR A 69 -6.91 -1.60 1.20
N LEU A 70 -5.87 -1.15 1.88
CA LEU A 70 -5.11 -2.04 2.77
C LEU A 70 -5.44 -1.85 4.24
N TYR A 71 -5.99 -0.70 4.63
CA TYR A 71 -6.18 -0.33 6.03
C TYR A 71 -7.56 0.25 6.29
N HIS A 72 -8.16 -0.13 7.40
CA HIS A 72 -9.44 0.42 7.86
C HIS A 72 -9.36 1.92 8.08
N LEU A 73 -10.26 2.67 7.48
CA LEU A 73 -10.38 4.14 7.62
C LEU A 73 -9.05 4.90 7.47
N GLY A 74 -8.09 4.29 6.79
CA GLY A 74 -6.77 4.88 6.63
C GLY A 74 -5.93 5.03 7.90
N LEU A 75 -6.46 4.76 9.10
CA LEU A 75 -5.77 4.88 10.39
C LEU A 75 -5.72 3.54 11.14
N GLY A 76 -6.67 2.67 10.88
CA GLY A 76 -6.88 1.41 11.56
C GLY A 76 -5.86 0.31 11.21
N PRO A 77 -6.11 -0.90 11.66
CA PRO A 77 -5.34 -2.08 11.25
C PRO A 77 -5.57 -2.41 9.78
N SER A 78 -4.73 -3.28 9.20
CA SER A 78 -4.97 -3.76 7.83
C SER A 78 -6.24 -4.60 7.75
N VAL A 79 -6.87 -4.64 6.59
CA VAL A 79 -8.10 -5.40 6.30
C VAL A 79 -7.90 -6.92 6.25
N VAL A 80 -6.78 -7.41 6.76
CA VAL A 80 -6.41 -8.83 6.78
C VAL A 80 -6.01 -9.23 8.21
N HIS A 81 -6.63 -10.29 8.73
CA HIS A 81 -6.29 -10.80 10.06
C HIS A 81 -4.82 -11.25 10.12
N PRO A 82 -4.01 -10.76 11.09
CA PRO A 82 -2.57 -11.08 11.15
C PRO A 82 -2.25 -12.57 11.21
N GLY A 83 -3.18 -13.37 11.72
CA GLY A 83 -3.04 -14.81 11.85
C GLY A 83 -2.97 -15.57 10.53
N ILE A 84 -3.51 -15.03 9.44
CA ILE A 84 -3.49 -15.69 8.14
C ILE A 84 -2.27 -15.34 7.29
N VAL A 85 -1.56 -14.25 7.60
CA VAL A 85 -0.42 -13.77 6.80
C VAL A 85 0.86 -14.48 7.23
N ASP A 86 1.53 -15.15 6.31
CA ASP A 86 2.84 -15.80 6.52
C ASP A 86 4.00 -14.84 6.28
N ARG A 87 3.89 -14.05 5.20
CA ARG A 87 4.93 -13.13 4.76
C ARG A 87 4.33 -11.93 4.05
N VAL A 88 4.99 -10.79 4.18
CA VAL A 88 4.74 -9.61 3.35
C VAL A 88 6.04 -9.19 2.68
N ASP A 89 5.98 -9.04 1.37
CA ASP A 89 7.08 -8.60 0.51
C ASP A 89 6.78 -7.20 -0.03
N LEU A 90 7.73 -6.29 0.11
CA LEU A 90 7.74 -4.99 -0.57
C LEU A 90 8.73 -5.05 -1.71
N TYR A 91 8.25 -4.79 -2.92
CA TYR A 91 9.03 -4.57 -4.13
C TYR A 91 8.99 -3.07 -4.45
N PRO A 92 10.01 -2.30 -4.10
CA PRO A 92 9.98 -0.85 -4.29
C PRO A 92 10.24 -0.40 -5.73
N GLY A 93 10.51 -1.32 -6.63
CA GLY A 93 10.72 -1.12 -8.06
C GLY A 93 11.44 -2.29 -8.71
N GLY A 94 11.40 -2.37 -10.05
CA GLY A 94 12.03 -3.46 -10.80
C GLY A 94 11.50 -4.85 -10.41
N TYR A 95 10.24 -4.93 -10.04
CA TYR A 95 9.59 -6.13 -9.51
C TYR A 95 9.40 -7.21 -10.60
N PRO A 96 9.22 -8.51 -10.22
CA PRO A 96 9.05 -9.62 -11.15
C PRO A 96 7.92 -9.42 -12.17
N ALA A 97 8.06 -9.97 -13.39
CA ALA A 97 7.12 -9.77 -14.49
C ALA A 97 5.71 -10.33 -14.22
N ARG A 98 5.57 -11.23 -13.23
CA ARG A 98 4.26 -11.72 -12.76
C ARG A 98 3.38 -10.61 -12.16
N HIS A 99 3.98 -9.54 -11.64
CA HIS A 99 3.29 -8.35 -11.19
C HIS A 99 3.28 -7.31 -12.32
N GLY A 100 2.19 -6.60 -12.48
CA GLY A 100 2.05 -5.56 -13.51
C GLY A 100 0.99 -4.56 -13.13
N ARG A 101 0.82 -3.55 -14.02
CA ARG A 101 -0.26 -2.55 -13.94
C ARG A 101 -0.14 -1.56 -12.78
N TYR A 102 1.09 -1.36 -12.26
CA TYR A 102 1.40 -0.38 -11.22
C TYR A 102 2.72 0.33 -11.53
N ALA A 103 2.69 1.63 -11.67
CA ALA A 103 3.87 2.44 -11.98
C ALA A 103 4.79 2.71 -10.78
N GLY A 104 4.37 2.30 -9.58
CA GLY A 104 5.15 2.41 -8.34
C GLY A 104 5.70 1.08 -7.86
N GLY A 105 5.46 0.76 -6.60
CA GLY A 105 5.89 -0.48 -5.97
C GLY A 105 4.78 -1.55 -5.92
N ILE A 106 5.14 -2.73 -5.43
CA ILE A 106 4.20 -3.80 -5.13
C ILE A 106 4.37 -4.21 -3.66
N VAL A 107 3.25 -4.33 -2.97
CA VAL A 107 3.13 -4.96 -1.65
C VAL A 107 2.39 -6.28 -1.84
N ALA A 108 3.05 -7.39 -1.57
CA ALA A 108 2.48 -8.72 -1.74
C ALA A 108 2.46 -9.47 -0.41
N GLY A 109 1.27 -9.76 0.10
CA GLY A 109 1.05 -10.68 1.22
C GLY A 109 0.88 -12.11 0.71
N GLU A 110 1.49 -13.06 1.40
CA GLU A 110 1.22 -14.48 1.22
C GLU A 110 0.54 -15.04 2.46
N THR A 111 -0.49 -15.84 2.26
CA THR A 111 -1.19 -16.49 3.38
C THR A 111 -0.44 -17.72 3.85
N THR A 112 -0.68 -18.11 5.12
CA THR A 112 -0.16 -19.37 5.67
C THR A 112 -0.61 -20.57 4.84
N PRO A 113 0.25 -21.57 4.61
CA PRO A 113 -0.21 -22.80 3.97
C PRO A 113 -1.25 -23.50 4.83
N PRO A 114 -2.23 -24.23 4.23
CA PRO A 114 -3.19 -25.00 4.98
C PRO A 114 -2.52 -26.04 5.88
N LEU A 115 -2.84 -26.03 7.17
CA LEU A 115 -2.23 -26.90 8.18
C LEU A 115 -3.13 -28.10 8.52
N PRO A 116 -2.59 -29.34 8.60
CA PRO A 116 -3.39 -30.54 8.80
C PRO A 116 -3.74 -30.82 10.28
N TYR A 117 -3.78 -29.78 11.12
CA TYR A 117 -4.14 -29.88 12.54
C TYR A 117 -4.93 -28.66 12.97
N TRP A 118 -5.75 -28.84 14.01
CA TRP A 118 -6.53 -27.76 14.59
C TRP A 118 -5.63 -26.75 15.28
N HIS A 119 -5.78 -25.50 14.93
CA HIS A 119 -5.20 -24.37 15.63
C HIS A 119 -6.12 -23.15 15.52
N GLY A 120 -5.92 -22.22 16.43
CA GLY A 120 -6.69 -20.99 16.44
C GLY A 120 -5.99 -19.91 17.22
N GLU A 121 -6.33 -18.67 16.90
CA GLU A 121 -5.86 -17.47 17.57
C GLU A 121 -7.02 -16.54 17.83
N GLY A 122 -6.96 -15.84 18.96
CA GLY A 122 -7.92 -14.81 19.32
C GLY A 122 -7.21 -13.59 19.87
N MET A 123 -7.79 -12.44 19.66
CA MET A 123 -7.33 -11.16 20.20
C MET A 123 -8.49 -10.33 20.69
N LEU A 124 -8.28 -9.65 21.81
CA LEU A 124 -9.16 -8.63 22.36
C LEU A 124 -8.29 -7.42 22.67
N ARG A 125 -8.45 -6.36 21.91
CA ARG A 125 -7.69 -5.12 22.06
C ARG A 125 -8.61 -3.99 22.47
N LEU A 126 -8.04 -2.83 22.79
CA LEU A 126 -8.82 -1.67 23.19
C LEU A 126 -9.87 -1.26 22.14
N VAL A 127 -9.59 -1.45 20.87
CA VAL A 127 -10.41 -0.94 19.75
C VAL A 127 -11.10 -2.03 18.92
N ASP A 128 -10.65 -3.28 19.01
CA ASP A 128 -11.18 -4.37 18.22
C ASP A 128 -11.12 -5.73 18.93
N VAL A 129 -11.96 -6.64 18.45
CA VAL A 129 -11.92 -8.06 18.79
C VAL A 129 -11.81 -8.88 17.51
N GLY A 130 -10.98 -9.91 17.53
CA GLY A 130 -10.82 -10.78 16.37
C GLY A 130 -10.46 -12.19 16.75
N GLY A 131 -10.65 -13.08 15.79
CA GLY A 131 -10.28 -14.48 15.95
C GLY A 131 -10.13 -15.19 14.62
N LEU A 132 -9.41 -16.31 14.67
CA LEU A 132 -9.16 -17.18 13.55
C LEU A 132 -9.11 -18.62 14.04
N VAL A 133 -9.73 -19.52 13.30
CA VAL A 133 -9.62 -20.97 13.53
C VAL A 133 -9.39 -21.67 12.20
N GLU A 134 -8.48 -22.63 12.20
CA GLU A 134 -8.20 -23.50 11.06
C GLU A 134 -8.12 -24.95 11.52
N GLY A 135 -8.65 -25.86 10.70
CA GLY A 135 -8.59 -27.28 11.00
C GLY A 135 -8.86 -28.18 9.81
N PRO A 136 -8.43 -29.45 9.91
CA PRO A 136 -8.64 -30.45 8.87
C PRO A 136 -10.06 -30.99 8.88
N PHE A 137 -10.51 -31.43 7.70
CA PHE A 137 -11.73 -32.23 7.49
C PHE A 137 -11.49 -33.33 6.44
N ALA A 138 -12.47 -34.20 6.21
CA ALA A 138 -12.38 -35.28 5.24
C ALA A 138 -11.10 -36.12 5.37
N GLU A 139 -10.80 -36.59 6.60
CA GLU A 139 -9.62 -37.42 6.90
C GLU A 139 -8.27 -36.75 6.56
N GLY A 140 -8.21 -35.41 6.71
CA GLY A 140 -7.00 -34.62 6.44
C GLY A 140 -6.80 -34.21 4.98
N ARG A 141 -7.67 -34.63 4.05
CA ARG A 141 -7.62 -34.19 2.65
C ARG A 141 -8.09 -32.77 2.46
N GLY A 142 -8.94 -32.28 3.37
CA GLY A 142 -9.42 -30.91 3.37
C GLY A 142 -8.91 -30.13 4.58
N VAL A 143 -8.80 -28.81 4.42
CA VAL A 143 -8.50 -27.85 5.49
C VAL A 143 -9.42 -26.65 5.31
N ALA A 144 -10.11 -26.26 6.38
CA ALA A 144 -10.95 -25.09 6.43
C ALA A 144 -10.41 -24.08 7.43
N LEU A 145 -10.40 -22.81 7.04
CA LEU A 145 -10.04 -21.67 7.86
C LEU A 145 -11.17 -20.65 7.82
N VAL A 146 -11.49 -20.08 8.96
CA VAL A 146 -12.34 -18.91 9.09
C VAL A 146 -11.74 -17.97 10.14
N GLY A 147 -11.76 -16.68 9.85
CA GLY A 147 -11.32 -15.64 10.75
C GLY A 147 -12.01 -14.32 10.42
N GLY A 148 -11.91 -13.38 11.36
CA GLY A 148 -12.46 -12.06 11.16
C GLY A 148 -12.20 -11.18 12.36
N ARG A 149 -12.54 -9.92 12.19
CA ARG A 149 -12.36 -8.87 13.17
C ARG A 149 -13.56 -7.92 13.13
N TYR A 150 -13.91 -7.41 14.29
CA TYR A 150 -14.95 -6.39 14.47
C TYR A 150 -14.45 -5.29 15.38
N SER A 151 -14.63 -4.03 14.96
CA SER A 151 -14.33 -2.87 15.76
C SER A 151 -15.50 -2.54 16.69
N TYR A 152 -15.18 -2.17 17.92
CA TYR A 152 -16.11 -1.51 18.83
C TYR A 152 -15.61 -0.10 19.21
N THR A 153 -14.84 0.50 18.30
CA THR A 153 -14.26 1.86 18.48
C THR A 153 -15.36 2.90 18.68
N ALA A 154 -16.51 2.75 18.03
CA ALA A 154 -17.68 3.61 18.22
C ALA A 154 -18.10 3.71 19.70
N LEU A 155 -18.06 2.61 20.45
CA LEU A 155 -18.39 2.59 21.88
C LEU A 155 -17.40 3.43 22.71
N LEU A 156 -16.13 3.47 22.32
CA LEU A 156 -15.12 4.26 23.02
C LEU A 156 -15.14 5.72 22.58
N LEU A 157 -15.38 5.97 21.30
CA LEU A 157 -15.50 7.32 20.75
C LEU A 157 -16.73 8.05 21.29
N SER A 158 -17.84 7.36 21.51
CA SER A 158 -19.05 7.97 22.11
C SER A 158 -18.80 8.60 23.48
N LEU A 159 -17.69 8.23 24.16
CA LEU A 159 -17.27 8.85 25.43
C LEU A 159 -16.37 10.06 25.26
N ALA A 160 -15.65 10.19 24.15
CA ALA A 160 -14.62 11.20 23.91
C ALA A 160 -14.97 12.18 22.78
N ALA A 161 -15.67 11.71 21.75
CA ALA A 161 -16.11 12.43 20.58
C ALA A 161 -17.47 11.85 20.11
N PRO A 162 -18.56 12.16 20.84
CA PRO A 162 -19.88 11.57 20.59
C PRO A 162 -20.47 11.94 19.23
N GLU A 163 -19.92 12.94 18.57
CA GLU A 163 -20.29 13.36 17.22
C GLU A 163 -19.67 12.48 16.10
N VAL A 164 -18.76 11.56 16.41
CA VAL A 164 -18.09 10.72 15.43
C VAL A 164 -18.61 9.29 15.49
N ALA A 165 -19.28 8.84 14.43
CA ALA A 165 -19.63 7.45 14.20
C ALA A 165 -18.52 6.75 13.42
N LEU A 166 -17.93 5.68 13.96
CA LEU A 166 -16.86 4.93 13.32
C LEU A 166 -17.06 3.43 13.57
N ASP A 167 -17.14 2.66 12.48
CA ASP A 167 -17.25 1.20 12.52
C ASP A 167 -16.40 0.56 11.42
N TYR A 168 -15.85 -0.61 11.71
CA TYR A 168 -15.20 -1.43 10.70
C TYR A 168 -15.25 -2.92 11.06
N TRP A 169 -15.21 -3.75 10.02
CA TRP A 169 -15.03 -5.19 10.17
C TRP A 169 -14.31 -5.77 8.96
N ASP A 170 -13.67 -6.91 9.17
CA ASP A 170 -13.08 -7.73 8.12
C ASP A 170 -13.32 -9.22 8.36
N TYR A 171 -13.27 -9.99 7.28
CA TYR A 171 -13.35 -11.45 7.36
C TYR A 171 -12.44 -12.11 6.33
N GLN A 172 -12.01 -13.34 6.67
CA GLN A 172 -11.30 -14.23 5.77
C GLN A 172 -11.82 -15.65 5.95
N ALA A 173 -12.07 -16.34 4.84
CA ALA A 173 -12.47 -17.74 4.83
C ALA A 173 -11.71 -18.48 3.73
N ARG A 174 -11.12 -19.62 4.06
CA ARG A 174 -10.41 -20.46 3.10
C ARG A 174 -10.83 -21.91 3.24
N LEU A 175 -11.21 -22.51 2.12
CA LEU A 175 -11.47 -23.93 2.01
C LEU A 175 -10.47 -24.52 1.00
N SER A 176 -9.69 -25.50 1.39
CA SER A 176 -8.71 -26.16 0.53
C SER A 176 -8.95 -27.66 0.55
N TYR A 177 -8.94 -28.30 -0.60
CA TYR A 177 -9.15 -29.73 -0.72
C TYR A 177 -8.19 -30.38 -1.71
N GLN A 178 -7.55 -31.46 -1.29
CA GLN A 178 -6.63 -32.25 -2.11
C GLN A 178 -7.45 -33.18 -3.01
N VAL A 179 -7.58 -32.84 -4.29
CA VAL A 179 -8.34 -33.63 -5.27
C VAL A 179 -7.51 -34.75 -5.89
N ALA A 180 -6.17 -34.58 -5.90
CA ALA A 180 -5.20 -35.56 -6.37
C ALA A 180 -3.89 -35.41 -5.54
N PRO A 181 -2.98 -36.38 -5.55
CA PRO A 181 -1.71 -36.26 -4.82
C PRO A 181 -0.93 -34.97 -5.13
N GLU A 182 -1.05 -34.46 -6.33
CA GLU A 182 -0.34 -33.26 -6.83
C GLU A 182 -1.29 -32.11 -7.12
N GLY A 183 -2.63 -32.29 -6.92
CA GLY A 183 -3.68 -31.34 -7.27
C GLY A 183 -4.48 -30.88 -6.08
N ARG A 184 -4.65 -29.56 -5.89
CA ARG A 184 -5.44 -28.94 -4.85
C ARG A 184 -6.39 -27.90 -5.43
N VAL A 185 -7.64 -27.96 -5.02
CA VAL A 185 -8.63 -26.91 -5.25
C VAL A 185 -8.78 -26.12 -3.96
N SER A 186 -8.88 -24.80 -4.08
CA SER A 186 -9.09 -23.91 -2.95
C SER A 186 -10.08 -22.81 -3.30
N VAL A 187 -10.91 -22.43 -2.34
CA VAL A 187 -11.71 -21.21 -2.38
C VAL A 187 -11.20 -20.31 -1.26
N PHE A 188 -10.86 -19.08 -1.59
CA PHE A 188 -10.46 -18.07 -0.63
C PHE A 188 -11.37 -16.86 -0.77
N ALA A 189 -12.10 -16.54 0.29
CA ALA A 189 -12.98 -15.38 0.36
C ALA A 189 -12.47 -14.43 1.44
N PHE A 190 -12.42 -13.12 1.14
CA PHE A 190 -12.09 -12.10 2.11
C PHE A 190 -12.75 -10.77 1.74
N GLY A 191 -12.97 -9.93 2.74
CA GLY A 191 -13.58 -8.62 2.56
C GLY A 191 -13.49 -7.78 3.81
N ALA A 192 -13.80 -6.50 3.65
CA ALA A 192 -13.82 -5.51 4.70
C ALA A 192 -14.88 -4.44 4.45
N HIS A 193 -15.29 -3.81 5.52
CA HIS A 193 -16.20 -2.67 5.53
C HIS A 193 -15.67 -1.61 6.48
N ASP A 194 -15.82 -0.36 6.08
CA ASP A 194 -15.46 0.83 6.84
C ASP A 194 -16.57 1.86 6.76
N TYR A 195 -16.96 2.39 7.89
CA TYR A 195 -17.93 3.46 8.01
C TYR A 195 -17.38 4.61 8.87
N LEU A 196 -17.54 5.84 8.38
CA LEU A 196 -17.28 7.07 9.12
C LEU A 196 -18.44 8.03 8.89
N GLY A 197 -19.06 8.50 9.96
CA GLY A 197 -20.16 9.44 9.96
C GLY A 197 -19.97 10.55 10.97
N ASP A 198 -20.71 11.64 10.78
CA ASP A 198 -20.90 12.75 11.70
C ASP A 198 -22.30 12.66 12.31
N GLU A 199 -22.40 12.61 13.64
CA GLU A 199 -23.65 12.58 14.40
C GLU A 199 -24.02 13.95 15.00
N SER A 200 -23.53 15.03 14.43
CA SER A 200 -23.80 16.39 14.89
C SER A 200 -25.26 16.78 14.64
N GLY A 201 -25.89 17.45 15.62
CA GLY A 201 -27.23 18.02 15.48
C GLY A 201 -28.39 17.02 15.52
N GLY A 202 -28.16 15.74 15.83
CA GLY A 202 -29.19 14.70 15.93
C GLY A 202 -29.53 14.03 14.59
N GLU A 203 -28.79 14.35 13.53
CA GLU A 203 -28.79 13.65 12.25
C GLU A 203 -27.43 12.99 12.02
N THR A 204 -27.44 11.81 11.41
CA THR A 204 -26.21 11.11 11.04
C THR A 204 -25.88 11.39 9.58
N THR A 205 -24.78 12.08 9.32
CA THR A 205 -24.28 12.33 7.96
C THR A 205 -23.16 11.35 7.65
N THR A 206 -23.30 10.58 6.59
CA THR A 206 -22.24 9.67 6.10
C THR A 206 -21.13 10.49 5.46
N LEU A 207 -19.95 10.48 6.04
CA LEU A 207 -18.76 11.08 5.45
C LEU A 207 -18.06 10.14 4.50
N PHE A 208 -18.00 8.85 4.87
CA PHE A 208 -17.34 7.80 4.09
C PHE A 208 -17.89 6.44 4.47
N ASP A 209 -18.27 5.65 3.47
CA ASP A 209 -18.70 4.27 3.62
C ASP A 209 -18.06 3.45 2.50
N THR A 210 -17.26 2.46 2.83
CA THR A 210 -16.64 1.62 1.81
C THR A 210 -16.66 0.16 2.20
N THR A 211 -16.98 -0.68 1.21
CA THR A 211 -17.04 -2.13 1.37
C THR A 211 -16.36 -2.80 0.19
N PHE A 212 -15.61 -3.86 0.44
CA PHE A 212 -15.18 -4.74 -0.63
C PHE A 212 -15.29 -6.21 -0.27
N HIS A 213 -15.47 -7.04 -1.30
CA HIS A 213 -15.45 -8.50 -1.21
C HIS A 213 -14.62 -9.09 -2.34
N ARG A 214 -13.90 -10.18 -2.04
CA ARG A 214 -13.16 -10.99 -3.00
C ARG A 214 -13.44 -12.46 -2.77
N ILE A 215 -13.68 -13.20 -3.86
CA ILE A 215 -13.78 -14.66 -3.85
C ILE A 215 -12.84 -15.17 -4.94
N ASP A 216 -11.83 -15.97 -4.57
CA ASP A 216 -10.84 -16.54 -5.46
C ASP A 216 -10.97 -18.07 -5.46
N LEU A 217 -11.39 -18.62 -6.59
CA LEU A 217 -11.40 -20.06 -6.85
C LEU A 217 -10.10 -20.44 -7.54
N ARG A 218 -9.36 -21.37 -6.96
CA ARG A 218 -8.00 -21.69 -7.39
C ARG A 218 -7.81 -23.19 -7.54
N TYR A 219 -7.08 -23.59 -8.58
CA TYR A 219 -6.54 -24.92 -8.75
C TYR A 219 -5.02 -24.83 -8.83
N ASP A 220 -4.33 -25.50 -7.93
CA ASP A 220 -2.88 -25.67 -7.91
C ASP A 220 -2.53 -27.11 -8.28
N HIS A 221 -1.61 -27.28 -9.25
CA HIS A 221 -1.08 -28.58 -9.65
C HIS A 221 0.44 -28.54 -9.66
N ALA A 222 1.06 -29.38 -8.85
CA ALA A 222 2.50 -29.58 -8.83
C ALA A 222 2.87 -30.76 -9.76
N TYR A 223 3.88 -30.61 -10.60
CA TYR A 223 4.34 -31.70 -11.46
C TYR A 223 5.88 -31.69 -11.53
N GLY A 224 6.47 -32.88 -11.55
CA GLY A 224 7.91 -33.03 -11.54
C GLY A 224 8.57 -32.35 -10.32
N GLN A 225 9.86 -32.12 -10.40
CA GLN A 225 10.61 -31.47 -9.32
C GLN A 225 10.62 -29.93 -9.51
N GLY A 226 9.81 -29.22 -8.72
CA GLY A 226 9.79 -27.76 -8.68
C GLY A 226 9.06 -27.08 -9.83
N SER A 227 8.16 -27.79 -10.51
CA SER A 227 7.27 -27.26 -11.54
C SER A 227 5.84 -27.20 -10.98
N ALA A 228 5.08 -26.17 -11.35
CA ALA A 228 3.71 -25.98 -10.90
C ALA A 228 2.88 -25.20 -11.94
N LEU A 229 1.61 -25.55 -12.00
CA LEU A 229 0.57 -24.83 -12.74
C LEU A 229 -0.46 -24.31 -11.74
N ARG A 230 -0.89 -23.07 -11.87
CA ARG A 230 -2.01 -22.49 -11.14
C ARG A 230 -2.99 -21.87 -12.11
N GLY A 231 -4.27 -22.24 -11.98
CA GLY A 231 -5.39 -21.54 -12.57
C GLY A 231 -6.24 -20.90 -11.49
N ALA A 232 -6.76 -19.69 -11.69
CA ALA A 232 -7.62 -19.04 -10.74
C ALA A 232 -8.67 -18.14 -11.41
N LEU A 233 -9.85 -18.08 -10.77
CA LEU A 233 -10.95 -17.17 -11.09
C LEU A 233 -11.24 -16.33 -9.85
N THR A 234 -11.30 -15.01 -10.01
CA THR A 234 -11.55 -14.06 -8.91
C THR A 234 -12.80 -13.26 -9.21
N LEU A 235 -13.74 -13.22 -8.27
CA LEU A 235 -14.86 -12.31 -8.25
C LEU A 235 -14.57 -11.18 -7.26
N GLY A 236 -14.86 -9.95 -7.64
CA GLY A 236 -14.70 -8.77 -6.82
C GLY A 236 -15.95 -7.90 -6.80
N HIS A 237 -16.17 -7.25 -5.66
CA HIS A 237 -17.18 -6.23 -5.47
C HIS A 237 -16.59 -5.15 -4.59
N ASP A 238 -16.58 -3.91 -5.08
CA ASP A 238 -16.12 -2.71 -4.35
C ASP A 238 -17.25 -1.68 -4.39
N GLU A 239 -17.63 -1.14 -3.24
CA GLU A 239 -18.62 -0.07 -3.12
C GLU A 239 -18.05 1.03 -2.23
N THR A 240 -18.20 2.29 -2.64
CA THR A 240 -17.83 3.46 -1.84
C THR A 240 -18.96 4.47 -1.92
N GLY A 241 -19.50 4.84 -0.77
CA GLY A 241 -20.46 5.91 -0.57
C GLY A 241 -19.75 7.13 0.04
N ILE A 242 -20.17 8.31 -0.39
CA ILE A 242 -19.69 9.60 0.13
C ILE A 242 -20.89 10.48 0.48
N GLU A 243 -20.62 11.61 1.12
CA GLU A 243 -21.62 12.62 1.47
C GLU A 243 -22.55 12.95 0.28
N GLY A 244 -23.85 13.18 0.56
CA GLY A 244 -24.84 13.46 -0.46
C GLY A 244 -25.45 12.24 -1.15
N GLY A 245 -25.20 11.03 -0.64
CA GLY A 245 -25.80 9.78 -1.15
C GLY A 245 -25.18 9.28 -2.46
N GLN A 246 -24.09 9.87 -2.89
CA GLN A 246 -23.34 9.42 -4.07
C GLN A 246 -22.65 8.09 -3.80
N LYS A 247 -22.69 7.18 -4.80
CA LYS A 247 -22.09 5.85 -4.69
C LYS A 247 -21.26 5.49 -5.92
N ALA A 248 -20.09 4.92 -5.69
CA ALA A 248 -19.27 4.30 -6.71
C ALA A 248 -19.22 2.79 -6.48
N LEU A 249 -19.54 2.02 -7.51
CA LEU A 249 -19.59 0.57 -7.46
C LEU A 249 -18.69 -0.02 -8.54
N THR A 250 -17.83 -0.97 -8.20
CA THR A 250 -17.08 -1.78 -9.17
C THR A 250 -17.35 -3.26 -8.96
N ARG A 251 -17.78 -3.96 -10.01
CA ARG A 251 -17.88 -5.42 -10.05
C ARG A 251 -16.76 -5.96 -10.92
N SER A 252 -15.96 -6.87 -10.38
CA SER A 252 -14.77 -7.39 -11.05
C SER A 252 -14.89 -8.88 -11.32
N LEU A 253 -14.50 -9.30 -12.52
CA LEU A 253 -14.27 -10.71 -12.87
C LEU A 253 -12.84 -10.84 -13.38
N GLY A 254 -12.01 -11.60 -12.67
CA GLY A 254 -10.64 -11.87 -13.03
C GLY A 254 -10.38 -13.34 -13.34
N ALA A 255 -9.54 -13.63 -14.32
CA ALA A 255 -9.04 -14.97 -14.61
C ALA A 255 -7.52 -14.91 -14.73
N ARG A 256 -6.80 -15.90 -14.20
CA ARG A 256 -5.35 -15.98 -14.34
C ARG A 256 -4.86 -17.42 -14.43
N VAL A 257 -3.87 -17.65 -15.27
CA VAL A 257 -3.14 -18.91 -15.36
C VAL A 257 -1.65 -18.61 -15.25
N THR A 258 -0.96 -19.32 -14.37
CA THR A 258 0.48 -19.16 -14.16
C THR A 258 1.17 -20.52 -14.20
N LEU A 259 2.29 -20.56 -14.88
CA LEU A 259 3.15 -21.72 -15.03
C LEU A 259 4.53 -21.40 -14.46
N ALA A 260 5.06 -22.27 -13.60
CA ALA A 260 6.46 -22.30 -13.24
C ALA A 260 7.02 -23.64 -13.68
N HIS A 261 8.03 -23.64 -14.54
CA HIS A 261 8.64 -24.85 -15.05
C HIS A 261 10.15 -24.85 -14.83
N ARG A 262 10.64 -25.85 -14.13
CA ARG A 262 12.07 -26.07 -13.93
C ARG A 262 12.63 -26.85 -15.10
N LEU A 263 13.45 -26.19 -15.94
CA LEU A 263 14.06 -26.80 -17.11
C LEU A 263 15.25 -27.69 -16.74
N ARG A 264 16.06 -27.24 -15.77
CA ARG A 264 17.25 -27.93 -15.23
C ARG A 264 17.41 -27.48 -13.78
N ASP A 265 18.36 -28.03 -13.05
CA ASP A 265 18.54 -27.80 -11.61
C ASP A 265 18.63 -26.32 -11.21
N GLU A 266 19.03 -25.45 -12.13
CA GLU A 266 19.30 -24.03 -11.86
C GLU A 266 18.55 -23.05 -12.75
N THR A 267 17.64 -23.51 -13.64
CA THR A 267 16.86 -22.63 -14.53
C THR A 267 15.37 -22.86 -14.35
N VAL A 268 14.65 -21.81 -13.99
CA VAL A 268 13.19 -21.83 -13.84
C VAL A 268 12.58 -20.80 -14.78
N ILE A 269 11.70 -21.24 -15.67
CA ILE A 269 10.85 -20.35 -16.48
C ILE A 269 9.51 -20.16 -15.78
N ARG A 270 9.06 -18.93 -15.70
CA ARG A 270 7.71 -18.56 -15.25
C ARG A 270 7.01 -17.84 -16.37
N ALA A 271 5.78 -18.23 -16.65
CA ALA A 271 4.93 -17.58 -17.63
C ALA A 271 3.50 -17.51 -17.10
N GLY A 272 2.72 -16.58 -17.58
CA GLY A 272 1.32 -16.49 -17.21
C GLY A 272 0.55 -15.55 -18.12
N ILE A 273 -0.76 -15.72 -18.07
CA ILE A 273 -1.74 -14.83 -18.68
C ILE A 273 -2.80 -14.48 -17.64
N ASP A 274 -3.31 -13.28 -17.73
CA ASP A 274 -4.39 -12.82 -16.87
C ASP A 274 -5.32 -11.86 -17.64
N ALA A 275 -6.59 -11.83 -17.23
CA ALA A 275 -7.58 -10.90 -17.75
C ALA A 275 -8.49 -10.45 -16.60
N VAL A 276 -8.92 -9.20 -16.64
CA VAL A 276 -9.87 -8.62 -15.67
C VAL A 276 -10.88 -7.79 -16.45
N VAL A 277 -12.14 -7.95 -16.08
CA VAL A 277 -13.25 -7.07 -16.48
C VAL A 277 -13.73 -6.37 -15.22
N ASP A 278 -13.71 -5.04 -15.23
CA ASP A 278 -14.25 -4.18 -14.17
C ASP A 278 -15.47 -3.43 -14.73
N ASP A 279 -16.66 -3.69 -14.18
CA ASP A 279 -17.90 -2.96 -14.45
C ASP A 279 -18.02 -1.87 -13.37
N ASN A 280 -17.79 -0.62 -13.78
CA ASN A 280 -17.78 0.54 -12.91
C ASN A 280 -19.10 1.29 -13.10
N VAL A 281 -19.84 1.48 -12.02
CA VAL A 281 -21.10 2.22 -11.98
C VAL A 281 -20.97 3.38 -11.00
N LEU A 282 -21.23 4.59 -11.45
CA LEU A 282 -21.31 5.76 -10.61
C LEU A 282 -22.78 6.17 -10.50
N ASP A 283 -23.29 6.20 -9.26
CA ASP A 283 -24.61 6.72 -8.93
C ASP A 283 -24.42 8.05 -8.18
N LEU A 284 -24.79 9.15 -8.83
CA LEU A 284 -24.65 10.50 -8.27
C LEU A 284 -25.79 10.89 -7.32
N GLY A 285 -26.76 9.99 -7.07
CA GLY A 285 -27.93 10.28 -6.26
C GLY A 285 -28.96 11.14 -7.02
N THR A 286 -30.18 11.17 -6.52
CA THR A 286 -31.27 11.96 -7.12
C THR A 286 -31.34 13.41 -6.64
N ASP A 287 -30.47 13.79 -5.68
CA ASP A 287 -30.50 15.11 -5.03
C ASP A 287 -29.60 16.16 -5.70
N VAL A 288 -29.15 15.93 -6.94
CA VAL A 288 -28.52 17.01 -7.73
C VAL A 288 -29.63 17.91 -8.29
N GLY A 289 -30.11 18.83 -7.44
CA GLY A 289 -30.74 20.07 -7.87
C GLY A 289 -32.16 20.02 -8.40
N ASP A 290 -33.16 19.68 -7.55
CA ASP A 290 -34.49 20.24 -7.64
C ASP A 290 -34.85 20.99 -6.34
N SER A 291 -34.01 21.91 -5.90
CA SER A 291 -34.43 22.94 -4.97
C SER A 291 -35.14 24.04 -5.79
N PRO A 292 -36.46 24.21 -5.61
CA PRO A 292 -37.16 25.31 -6.27
C PRO A 292 -36.77 26.64 -5.61
N GLY A 293 -35.63 27.18 -5.97
CA GLY A 293 -35.15 28.44 -5.43
C GLY A 293 -33.74 28.86 -5.83
N ASP A 294 -32.93 27.99 -6.35
CA ASP A 294 -31.65 28.38 -6.92
C ASP A 294 -31.88 29.00 -8.29
N VAL A 295 -31.89 30.34 -8.27
CA VAL A 295 -31.78 31.16 -9.48
C VAL A 295 -30.46 30.81 -10.11
N ALA A 296 -30.50 30.14 -11.27
CA ALA A 296 -29.33 29.99 -12.12
C ALA A 296 -28.73 31.40 -12.30
N PRO A 297 -27.45 31.65 -12.02
CA PRO A 297 -26.82 32.87 -12.47
C PRO A 297 -26.89 32.86 -14.00
N ASP A 298 -27.56 33.83 -14.56
CA ASP A 298 -27.51 34.15 -16.00
C ASP A 298 -26.05 34.46 -16.34
N GLY A 299 -25.31 33.48 -16.78
CA GLY A 299 -23.95 33.58 -17.27
C GLY A 299 -23.71 32.45 -18.23
N ASP A 300 -23.58 32.77 -19.51
CA ASP A 300 -23.09 31.90 -20.58
C ASP A 300 -21.60 31.49 -20.31
N ASP A 301 -21.33 30.70 -19.28
CA ASP A 301 -20.06 30.03 -19.09
C ASP A 301 -20.28 28.52 -19.33
N ASP A 302 -20.10 28.13 -20.60
CA ASP A 302 -20.13 26.74 -21.11
C ASP A 302 -19.01 25.84 -20.56
N ASP A 303 -18.37 26.17 -19.43
CA ASP A 303 -17.19 25.47 -18.88
C ASP A 303 -17.40 24.84 -17.48
N ASP A 304 -18.65 24.61 -17.03
CA ASP A 304 -18.90 23.84 -15.79
C ASP A 304 -18.71 22.35 -16.01
N VAL A 305 -17.44 21.94 -16.06
CA VAL A 305 -17.04 20.52 -16.11
C VAL A 305 -17.36 19.88 -14.75
N SER A 306 -18.36 19.04 -14.73
CA SER A 306 -18.78 18.30 -13.54
C SER A 306 -17.77 17.19 -13.23
N VAL A 307 -17.53 16.92 -11.94
CA VAL A 307 -16.73 15.74 -11.49
C VAL A 307 -17.29 14.45 -12.12
N GLY A 308 -18.59 14.39 -12.39
CA GLY A 308 -19.27 13.29 -13.08
C GLY A 308 -18.72 13.03 -14.49
N ASP A 309 -18.26 14.06 -15.21
CA ASP A 309 -17.72 13.91 -16.57
C ASP A 309 -16.40 13.12 -16.61
N PHE A 310 -15.66 13.11 -15.50
CA PHE A 310 -14.42 12.33 -15.35
C PHE A 310 -14.63 10.92 -14.81
N LEU A 311 -15.78 10.64 -14.20
CA LEU A 311 -16.07 9.43 -13.43
C LEU A 311 -17.27 8.66 -13.98
N LEU A 312 -17.47 8.65 -15.30
CA LEU A 312 -18.61 7.98 -15.94
C LEU A 312 -18.68 6.48 -15.66
N SER A 313 -19.90 5.96 -15.60
CA SER A 313 -20.15 4.51 -15.60
C SER A 313 -19.58 3.88 -16.87
N ARG A 314 -18.73 2.86 -16.72
CA ARG A 314 -18.06 2.22 -17.86
C ARG A 314 -17.59 0.81 -17.55
N VAL A 315 -17.33 0.03 -18.59
CA VAL A 315 -16.68 -1.28 -18.50
C VAL A 315 -15.22 -1.16 -18.92
N ASP A 316 -14.32 -1.47 -17.99
CA ASP A 316 -12.89 -1.56 -18.26
C ASP A 316 -12.49 -3.02 -18.48
N PHE A 317 -11.74 -3.30 -19.54
CA PHE A 317 -11.16 -4.61 -19.81
C PHE A 317 -9.65 -4.50 -19.85
N THR A 318 -8.97 -5.33 -19.09
CA THR A 318 -7.51 -5.40 -19.09
C THR A 318 -7.06 -6.85 -19.20
N THR A 319 -6.23 -7.14 -20.18
CA THR A 319 -5.62 -8.47 -20.33
C THR A 319 -4.12 -8.34 -20.51
N GLY A 320 -3.38 -9.33 -20.05
CA GLY A 320 -1.94 -9.32 -20.20
C GLY A 320 -1.31 -10.70 -20.10
N GLY A 321 -0.06 -10.75 -20.50
CA GLY A 321 0.76 -11.94 -20.39
C GLY A 321 2.19 -11.59 -20.03
N TYR A 322 2.87 -12.52 -19.38
CA TYR A 322 4.26 -12.35 -19.01
C TYR A 322 5.06 -13.64 -19.21
N ILE A 323 6.35 -13.45 -19.40
CA ILE A 323 7.34 -14.49 -19.33
C ILE A 323 8.57 -13.97 -18.58
N GLU A 324 9.16 -14.82 -17.76
CA GLU A 324 10.33 -14.53 -16.96
C GLU A 324 11.18 -15.79 -16.83
N ALA A 325 12.49 -15.67 -16.91
CA ALA A 325 13.41 -16.79 -16.75
C ALA A 325 14.45 -16.49 -15.67
N ASP A 326 14.48 -17.31 -14.63
CA ASP A 326 15.52 -17.26 -13.58
C ASP A 326 16.64 -18.20 -13.98
N ILE A 327 17.80 -17.64 -14.40
CA ILE A 327 18.90 -18.35 -15.06
C ILE A 327 20.17 -18.20 -14.23
N ALA A 328 20.72 -19.30 -13.74
CA ALA A 328 22.07 -19.33 -13.21
C ALA A 328 23.08 -19.43 -14.37
N ILE A 329 23.68 -18.31 -14.74
CA ILE A 329 24.73 -18.25 -15.76
C ILE A 329 26.01 -18.91 -15.27
N THR A 330 26.33 -18.70 -14.00
CA THR A 330 27.42 -19.34 -13.28
C THR A 330 26.98 -19.59 -11.82
N PRO A 331 27.71 -20.38 -11.02
CA PRO A 331 27.39 -20.54 -9.61
C PRO A 331 27.36 -19.23 -8.80
N ARG A 332 27.95 -18.14 -9.35
CA ARG A 332 28.00 -16.82 -8.70
C ARG A 332 27.08 -15.78 -9.35
N LEU A 333 26.67 -15.97 -10.61
CA LEU A 333 25.89 -15.01 -11.36
C LEU A 333 24.54 -15.61 -11.75
N ARG A 334 23.49 -15.01 -11.25
CA ARG A 334 22.10 -15.29 -11.63
C ARG A 334 21.49 -14.06 -12.29
N ILE A 335 20.78 -14.24 -13.39
CA ILE A 335 20.05 -13.18 -14.09
C ILE A 335 18.58 -13.59 -14.26
N THR A 336 17.70 -12.60 -14.21
CA THR A 336 16.25 -12.83 -14.39
C THR A 336 15.71 -11.81 -15.39
N PRO A 337 15.82 -12.08 -16.73
CA PRO A 337 15.09 -11.31 -17.73
C PRO A 337 13.61 -11.64 -17.66
N GLY A 338 12.78 -10.63 -17.90
CA GLY A 338 11.33 -10.75 -17.95
C GLY A 338 10.72 -9.75 -18.93
N LEU A 339 9.56 -10.11 -19.45
CA LEU A 339 8.73 -9.24 -20.29
C LEU A 339 7.28 -9.41 -19.89
N ARG A 340 6.57 -8.31 -19.74
CA ARG A 340 5.12 -8.28 -19.58
C ARG A 340 4.50 -7.38 -20.66
N LEU A 341 3.38 -7.83 -21.20
CA LEU A 341 2.55 -7.08 -22.14
C LEU A 341 1.15 -6.97 -21.55
N ASP A 342 0.60 -5.76 -21.47
CA ASP A 342 -0.76 -5.52 -21.01
C ASP A 342 -1.52 -4.68 -22.04
N LEU A 343 -2.72 -5.13 -22.40
CA LEU A 343 -3.67 -4.40 -23.22
C LEU A 343 -4.78 -3.88 -22.31
N TYR A 344 -5.01 -2.57 -22.37
CA TYR A 344 -6.05 -1.87 -21.63
C TYR A 344 -7.11 -1.35 -22.59
N HIS A 345 -8.36 -1.57 -22.26
CA HIS A 345 -9.51 -1.00 -22.96
C HIS A 345 -10.43 -0.36 -21.92
N SER A 346 -10.77 0.90 -22.10
CA SER A 346 -11.63 1.68 -21.22
C SER A 346 -12.40 2.70 -22.06
N ASP A 347 -13.71 2.64 -22.05
CA ASP A 347 -14.62 3.58 -22.73
C ASP A 347 -14.19 3.93 -24.18
N GLY A 348 -13.91 2.89 -24.98
CA GLY A 348 -13.47 3.05 -26.37
C GLY A 348 -11.99 3.40 -26.56
N ALA A 349 -11.30 3.86 -25.52
CA ALA A 349 -9.86 4.07 -25.54
C ALA A 349 -9.10 2.75 -25.38
N VAL A 350 -7.99 2.60 -26.11
CA VAL A 350 -7.12 1.41 -26.05
C VAL A 350 -5.68 1.83 -25.86
N ALA A 351 -4.98 1.18 -24.93
CA ALA A 351 -3.56 1.40 -24.73
C ALA A 351 -2.80 0.09 -24.53
N LEU A 352 -1.54 0.06 -24.97
CA LEU A 352 -0.63 -1.07 -24.84
C LEU A 352 0.51 -0.72 -23.86
N GLY A 353 0.66 -1.51 -22.82
CA GLY A 353 1.82 -1.53 -21.94
C GLY A 353 2.84 -2.56 -22.41
N VAL A 354 4.11 -2.17 -22.53
CA VAL A 354 5.23 -3.08 -22.85
C VAL A 354 6.29 -2.86 -21.78
N ASP A 355 6.42 -3.83 -20.87
CA ASP A 355 7.18 -3.70 -19.65
C ASP A 355 8.33 -4.74 -19.60
N PRO A 356 9.47 -4.48 -20.27
CA PRO A 356 10.68 -5.29 -20.11
C PRO A 356 11.29 -5.08 -18.73
N ARG A 357 11.87 -6.14 -18.17
CA ARG A 357 12.50 -6.16 -16.86
C ARG A 357 13.75 -7.01 -16.87
N LEU A 358 14.71 -6.61 -16.06
CA LEU A 358 15.95 -7.35 -15.89
C LEU A 358 16.43 -7.20 -14.45
N SER A 359 16.69 -8.30 -13.79
CA SER A 359 17.40 -8.28 -12.52
C SER A 359 18.60 -9.24 -12.54
N ALA A 360 19.59 -8.94 -11.69
CA ALA A 360 20.76 -9.77 -11.57
C ALA A 360 21.30 -9.79 -10.12
N ARG A 361 21.88 -10.93 -9.75
CA ARG A 361 22.58 -11.15 -8.49
C ARG A 361 23.95 -11.76 -8.78
N LEU A 362 25.01 -11.11 -8.30
CA LEU A 362 26.39 -11.56 -8.44
C LEU A 362 27.04 -11.73 -7.06
N SER A 363 27.32 -12.96 -6.67
CA SER A 363 28.09 -13.24 -5.45
C SER A 363 29.55 -12.85 -5.65
N LEU A 364 30.00 -11.87 -4.87
CA LEU A 364 31.37 -11.39 -4.86
C LEU A 364 32.27 -12.19 -3.89
N GLY A 365 31.65 -13.12 -3.13
CA GLY A 365 32.31 -13.87 -2.10
C GLY A 365 32.33 -13.18 -0.74
N ARG A 366 32.77 -13.89 0.31
CA ARG A 366 32.87 -13.38 1.70
C ARG A 366 31.56 -12.77 2.23
N GLY A 367 30.40 -13.30 1.83
CA GLY A 367 29.10 -12.80 2.28
C GLY A 367 28.67 -11.52 1.60
N VAL A 368 29.29 -11.12 0.49
CA VAL A 368 28.91 -9.93 -0.27
C VAL A 368 28.27 -10.34 -1.59
N THR A 369 27.09 -9.76 -1.89
CA THR A 369 26.37 -9.98 -3.15
C THR A 369 26.03 -8.62 -3.77
N PHE A 370 26.43 -8.41 -5.02
CA PHE A 370 25.96 -7.29 -5.83
C PHE A 370 24.59 -7.64 -6.42
N VAL A 371 23.64 -6.69 -6.32
CA VAL A 371 22.27 -6.85 -6.82
C VAL A 371 21.89 -5.66 -7.67
N GLN A 372 21.12 -5.90 -8.73
CA GLN A 372 20.52 -4.83 -9.54
C GLN A 372 19.16 -5.25 -10.08
N ALA A 373 18.27 -4.27 -10.29
CA ALA A 373 16.97 -4.45 -10.90
C ALA A 373 16.59 -3.22 -11.73
N HIS A 374 16.11 -3.48 -12.95
CA HIS A 374 15.66 -2.46 -13.89
C HIS A 374 14.36 -2.90 -14.53
N GLY A 375 13.44 -1.97 -14.79
CA GLY A 375 12.20 -2.31 -15.46
C GLY A 375 11.37 -1.10 -15.87
N LEU A 376 10.55 -1.31 -16.88
CA LEU A 376 9.43 -0.44 -17.20
C LEU A 376 8.17 -0.97 -16.50
N ALA A 377 7.29 -0.06 -16.14
CA ALA A 377 5.99 -0.38 -15.58
C ALA A 377 4.95 0.60 -16.12
N SER A 378 3.82 0.06 -16.58
CA SER A 378 2.69 0.78 -17.14
C SER A 378 1.45 0.59 -16.27
N GLN A 379 0.62 1.63 -16.14
CA GLN A 379 -0.58 1.66 -15.31
C GLN A 379 -1.66 2.53 -15.94
N LEU A 380 -2.93 2.18 -15.73
CA LEU A 380 -4.04 3.12 -15.94
C LEU A 380 -3.87 4.36 -15.05
N PRO A 381 -4.36 5.53 -15.46
CA PRO A 381 -4.41 6.69 -14.57
C PRO A 381 -5.04 6.33 -13.22
N SER A 382 -4.52 6.90 -12.14
CA SER A 382 -5.04 6.68 -10.79
C SER A 382 -4.88 7.92 -9.94
N PHE A 383 -5.73 8.09 -8.92
CA PHE A 383 -5.58 9.17 -7.95
C PHE A 383 -4.34 8.95 -7.07
N VAL A 384 -3.89 10.01 -6.42
CA VAL A 384 -2.76 9.96 -5.47
C VAL A 384 -3.05 8.98 -4.33
N VAL A 385 -4.26 9.03 -3.78
CA VAL A 385 -4.79 8.05 -2.82
C VAL A 385 -5.87 7.25 -3.53
N PRO A 386 -5.76 5.91 -3.59
CA PRO A 386 -6.75 5.09 -4.26
C PRO A 386 -8.07 5.10 -3.48
N ILE A 387 -9.17 5.32 -4.19
CA ILE A 387 -10.53 5.22 -3.66
C ILE A 387 -11.20 4.06 -4.39
N PRO A 388 -11.74 3.06 -3.68
CA PRO A 388 -12.45 1.95 -4.30
C PRO A 388 -13.61 2.44 -5.17
N GLY A 389 -13.77 1.85 -6.36
CA GLY A 389 -14.83 2.22 -7.30
C GLY A 389 -14.56 3.49 -8.13
N ILE A 390 -13.56 4.30 -7.79
CA ILE A 390 -13.29 5.58 -8.47
C ILE A 390 -11.96 5.49 -9.25
N ARG A 391 -12.01 5.73 -10.57
CA ARG A 391 -10.81 5.69 -11.43
C ARG A 391 -10.90 6.76 -12.53
N PRO A 392 -9.78 7.49 -12.81
CA PRO A 392 -9.70 8.40 -13.94
C PRO A 392 -9.81 7.66 -15.28
N ARG A 393 -10.17 8.39 -16.34
CA ARG A 393 -10.28 7.86 -17.70
C ARG A 393 -8.91 7.57 -18.33
N LEU A 394 -8.90 6.74 -19.38
CA LEU A 394 -7.69 6.38 -20.13
C LEU A 394 -7.30 7.40 -21.21
N ASP A 395 -8.11 8.42 -21.47
CA ASP A 395 -8.02 9.31 -22.61
C ASP A 395 -6.63 9.91 -22.86
N ASP A 396 -5.88 10.24 -21.79
CA ASP A 396 -4.52 10.77 -21.85
C ASP A 396 -3.42 9.71 -21.83
N GLY A 397 -3.79 8.45 -21.98
CA GLY A 397 -2.88 7.31 -22.04
C GLY A 397 -2.40 6.82 -20.66
N LEU A 398 -1.48 5.86 -20.68
CA LEU A 398 -0.98 5.20 -19.48
C LEU A 398 0.01 6.06 -18.71
N GLN A 399 -0.06 6.00 -17.39
CA GLN A 399 1.07 6.36 -16.54
C GLN A 399 2.18 5.33 -16.70
N ARG A 400 3.44 5.78 -16.74
CA ARG A 400 4.59 4.89 -16.90
C ARG A 400 5.72 5.29 -15.97
N SER A 401 6.51 4.29 -15.59
CA SER A 401 7.76 4.54 -14.87
C SER A 401 8.88 3.66 -15.43
N PHE A 402 10.08 4.23 -15.49
CA PHE A 402 11.32 3.47 -15.59
C PHE A 402 11.96 3.42 -14.20
N GLN A 403 12.14 2.22 -13.68
CA GLN A 403 12.64 1.96 -12.34
C GLN A 403 14.00 1.29 -12.44
N SER A 404 14.97 1.81 -11.69
CA SER A 404 16.34 1.31 -11.71
C SER A 404 16.92 1.33 -10.29
N SER A 405 17.55 0.24 -9.89
CA SER A 405 18.29 0.15 -8.63
C SER A 405 19.50 -0.76 -8.73
N ALA A 406 20.53 -0.43 -7.96
CA ALA A 406 21.72 -1.27 -7.80
C ALA A 406 22.22 -1.17 -6.36
N GLY A 407 22.78 -2.25 -5.81
CA GLY A 407 23.22 -2.28 -4.42
C GLY A 407 24.13 -3.45 -4.07
N LEU A 408 24.56 -3.44 -2.83
CA LEU A 408 25.34 -4.48 -2.20
C LEU A 408 24.59 -5.01 -0.98
N GLU A 409 24.46 -6.32 -0.91
CA GLU A 409 23.96 -7.05 0.25
C GLU A 409 25.15 -7.69 0.98
N PHE A 410 25.13 -7.61 2.30
CA PHE A 410 26.16 -8.11 3.19
C PHE A 410 25.58 -9.06 4.21
N ALA A 411 26.06 -10.29 4.25
CA ALA A 411 25.84 -11.20 5.36
C ALA A 411 26.95 -10.96 6.41
N LEU A 412 26.60 -10.25 7.49
CA LEU A 412 27.52 -9.86 8.55
C LEU A 412 27.51 -10.86 9.72
N PRO A 413 28.53 -10.85 10.59
CA PRO A 413 28.51 -11.64 11.82
C PRO A 413 27.28 -11.38 12.69
N ALA A 414 26.94 -12.30 13.57
CA ALA A 414 25.80 -12.25 14.49
C ALA A 414 24.43 -12.28 13.82
N ASP A 415 24.30 -12.92 12.64
CA ASP A 415 23.09 -13.04 11.85
C ASP A 415 22.51 -11.66 11.47
N ILE A 416 23.36 -10.73 11.08
CA ILE A 416 22.96 -9.40 10.60
C ILE A 416 23.07 -9.40 9.09
N ASP A 417 21.97 -9.08 8.41
CA ASP A 417 21.93 -8.78 7.00
C ASP A 417 21.89 -7.26 6.81
N ALA A 418 22.77 -6.72 5.97
CA ALA A 418 22.80 -5.29 5.68
C ALA A 418 22.75 -5.07 4.17
N THR A 419 22.13 -3.96 3.76
CA THR A 419 22.01 -3.58 2.35
C THR A 419 22.32 -2.10 2.19
N VAL A 420 23.07 -1.78 1.13
CA VAL A 420 23.30 -0.42 0.65
C VAL A 420 22.88 -0.39 -0.81
N SER A 421 21.94 0.45 -1.17
CA SER A 421 21.45 0.56 -2.55
C SER A 421 21.26 2.01 -2.99
N VAL A 422 21.34 2.21 -4.30
CA VAL A 422 20.98 3.45 -4.97
C VAL A 422 19.82 3.16 -5.90
N PHE A 423 18.93 4.12 -6.06
CA PHE A 423 17.82 4.00 -7.00
C PHE A 423 17.61 5.27 -7.81
N HIS A 424 17.06 5.10 -9.00
CA HIS A 424 16.56 6.16 -9.85
C HIS A 424 15.27 5.70 -10.54
N ASN A 425 14.18 6.44 -10.31
CA ASN A 425 12.91 6.25 -10.99
C ASN A 425 12.61 7.49 -11.85
N ALA A 426 12.28 7.28 -13.11
CA ALA A 426 11.75 8.31 -14.00
C ALA A 426 10.26 8.02 -14.23
N PHE A 427 9.43 9.04 -14.12
CA PHE A 427 7.99 8.96 -14.24
C PHE A 427 7.49 9.74 -15.45
N PHE A 428 6.52 9.18 -16.15
CA PHE A 428 5.97 9.74 -17.37
C PHE A 428 4.45 9.72 -17.30
N ASN A 429 3.81 10.81 -17.70
CA ASN A 429 2.37 10.95 -17.77
C ASN A 429 1.66 10.72 -16.42
N MET A 430 2.21 11.28 -15.33
CA MET A 430 1.70 11.07 -13.98
C MET A 430 0.52 11.98 -13.67
N THR A 431 -0.49 11.45 -13.00
CA THR A 431 -1.66 12.19 -12.51
C THR A 431 -1.44 12.90 -11.18
N ASP A 432 -0.31 12.64 -10.48
CA ASP A 432 0.06 13.31 -9.23
C ASP A 432 0.78 14.65 -9.44
N ALA A 433 0.54 15.30 -10.56
CA ALA A 433 1.06 16.63 -10.89
C ALA A 433 0.75 17.67 -9.80
N LEU A 434 -0.31 17.48 -9.05
CA LEU A 434 -0.76 18.29 -7.94
C LEU A 434 0.27 18.52 -6.84
N GLY A 435 1.15 17.54 -6.62
CA GLY A 435 2.27 17.71 -5.73
C GLY A 435 3.27 18.78 -6.19
N ALA A 436 3.16 19.26 -7.43
CA ALA A 436 4.07 20.27 -8.01
C ALA A 436 3.44 21.64 -8.19
N ALA A 437 2.12 21.73 -8.32
CA ALA A 437 1.38 23.00 -8.48
C ALA A 437 0.08 22.94 -7.67
N GLY A 438 -0.30 24.04 -7.02
CA GLY A 438 -1.63 24.14 -6.43
C GLY A 438 -2.71 24.07 -7.53
N PHE A 439 -3.87 23.51 -7.22
CA PHE A 439 -5.00 23.52 -8.12
C PHE A 439 -5.48 24.95 -8.42
N GLN A 440 -5.86 25.20 -9.65
CA GLN A 440 -6.68 26.36 -9.99
C GLN A 440 -8.14 25.93 -10.23
N SER A 441 -8.37 24.66 -10.60
CA SER A 441 -9.70 24.09 -10.80
C SER A 441 -9.70 22.57 -10.57
N ILE A 442 -10.88 21.98 -10.38
CA ILE A 442 -11.09 20.53 -10.33
C ILE A 442 -10.64 19.88 -11.65
N ASP A 443 -10.92 20.53 -12.78
CA ASP A 443 -10.53 20.07 -14.12
C ASP A 443 -9.01 19.91 -14.25
N GLU A 444 -8.21 20.88 -13.82
CA GLU A 444 -6.75 20.76 -13.80
C GLU A 444 -6.28 19.55 -12.97
N ALA A 445 -7.00 19.23 -11.90
CA ALA A 445 -6.69 18.10 -11.05
C ALA A 445 -6.74 16.76 -11.79
N PHE A 446 -7.68 16.61 -12.70
CA PHE A 446 -7.92 15.36 -13.43
C PHE A 446 -7.16 15.29 -14.76
N THR A 447 -6.93 16.43 -15.41
CA THR A 447 -6.33 16.52 -16.75
C THR A 447 -4.84 16.76 -16.74
N LEU A 448 -4.30 17.42 -15.70
CA LEU A 448 -2.88 17.76 -15.65
C LEU A 448 -1.99 16.52 -15.54
N ARG A 449 -1.01 16.42 -16.45
CA ARG A 449 -0.04 15.34 -16.49
C ARG A 449 1.38 15.85 -16.25
N ALA A 450 2.14 15.12 -15.43
CA ALA A 450 3.50 15.48 -15.08
C ALA A 450 4.53 14.44 -15.52
N LEU A 451 5.72 14.93 -15.83
CA LEU A 451 6.93 14.12 -15.78
C LEU A 451 7.50 14.16 -14.36
N GLY A 452 8.21 13.14 -13.96
CA GLY A 452 8.80 13.08 -12.62
C GLY A 452 10.10 12.31 -12.56
N ALA A 453 10.81 12.51 -11.47
CA ALA A 453 11.95 11.69 -11.12
C ALA A 453 12.09 11.57 -9.60
N ALA A 454 12.54 10.42 -9.14
CA ALA A 454 12.97 10.21 -7.76
C ALA A 454 14.32 9.49 -7.76
N THR A 455 15.27 9.99 -7.00
CA THR A 455 16.61 9.41 -6.89
C THR A 455 17.00 9.37 -5.42
N GLY A 456 17.66 8.30 -5.00
CA GLY A 456 18.05 8.19 -3.62
C GLY A 456 19.05 7.08 -3.32
N VAL A 457 19.48 7.09 -2.06
CA VAL A 457 20.31 6.06 -1.43
C VAL A 457 19.53 5.45 -0.29
N GLU A 458 19.55 4.14 -0.19
CA GLU A 458 18.90 3.38 0.86
C GLU A 458 19.94 2.54 1.61
N LEU A 459 19.86 2.58 2.93
CA LEU A 459 20.65 1.76 3.82
C LEU A 459 19.69 0.95 4.68
N SER A 460 19.97 -0.32 4.88
CA SER A 460 19.25 -1.12 5.88
C SER A 460 20.17 -2.11 6.57
N ALA A 461 19.83 -2.41 7.81
CA ALA A 461 20.45 -3.48 8.59
C ALA A 461 19.35 -4.22 9.36
N HIS A 462 19.37 -5.52 9.29
CA HIS A 462 18.34 -6.36 9.87
C HIS A 462 18.96 -7.55 10.62
N ARG A 463 18.54 -7.71 11.85
CA ARG A 463 18.73 -8.93 12.64
C ARG A 463 17.38 -9.41 13.11
N ARG A 464 17.00 -10.63 12.76
CA ARG A 464 15.65 -11.16 13.03
C ARG A 464 15.14 -10.73 14.40
N LEU A 465 14.00 -10.03 14.41
CA LEU A 465 13.37 -9.50 15.62
C LEU A 465 12.94 -10.60 16.60
N THR A 466 12.78 -11.83 16.12
CA THR A 466 12.46 -13.03 16.94
C THR A 466 13.63 -13.55 17.76
N LYS A 467 14.86 -13.10 17.50
CA LYS A 467 16.04 -13.46 18.33
C LYS A 467 15.95 -12.80 19.70
N ARG A 468 16.80 -13.25 20.66
CA ARG A 468 16.86 -12.65 22.00
C ARG A 468 17.12 -11.13 21.96
N ILE A 469 18.01 -10.70 21.07
CA ILE A 469 18.19 -9.32 20.68
C ILE A 469 17.91 -9.27 19.18
N GLY A 470 16.83 -8.64 18.78
CA GLY A 470 16.48 -8.41 17.39
C GLY A 470 16.48 -6.93 17.08
N GLY A 471 16.77 -6.56 15.85
CA GLY A 471 16.78 -5.16 15.45
C GLY A 471 16.60 -4.98 13.95
N PHE A 472 16.06 -3.85 13.60
CA PHE A 472 15.94 -3.38 12.22
C PHE A 472 16.30 -1.90 12.18
N ALA A 473 17.08 -1.48 11.20
CA ALA A 473 17.34 -0.09 10.93
C ALA A 473 17.23 0.15 9.43
N SER A 474 16.57 1.23 9.03
CA SER A 474 16.55 1.71 7.66
C SER A 474 16.78 3.22 7.61
N TYR A 475 17.42 3.65 6.54
CA TYR A 475 17.60 5.05 6.24
C TYR A 475 17.49 5.25 4.73
N THR A 476 16.67 6.20 4.34
CA THR A 476 16.50 6.63 2.95
C THR A 476 16.86 8.11 2.83
N LEU A 477 17.81 8.40 1.96
CA LEU A 477 18.10 9.75 1.48
C LEU A 477 17.57 9.86 0.06
N SER A 478 16.57 10.70 -0.18
CA SER A 478 15.98 10.79 -1.51
C SER A 478 15.53 12.19 -1.89
N ARG A 479 15.39 12.42 -3.19
CA ARG A 479 14.81 13.61 -3.77
C ARG A 479 13.79 13.24 -4.81
N SER A 480 12.57 13.76 -4.67
CA SER A 480 11.47 13.56 -5.61
C SER A 480 11.07 14.89 -6.25
N THR A 481 10.90 14.89 -7.57
CA THR A 481 10.54 16.07 -8.36
C THR A 481 9.44 15.76 -9.35
N ARG A 482 8.64 16.80 -9.69
CA ARG A 482 7.69 16.78 -10.81
C ARG A 482 7.97 17.94 -11.73
N SER A 483 7.68 17.77 -13.02
CA SER A 483 7.81 18.80 -14.04
C SER A 483 6.51 18.91 -14.82
N ILE A 484 5.97 20.12 -14.87
CA ILE A 484 4.81 20.48 -15.68
C ILE A 484 5.31 21.50 -16.70
N GLY A 485 5.24 21.15 -17.98
CA GLY A 485 5.87 21.95 -19.03
C GLY A 485 7.38 22.12 -18.78
N ARG A 486 7.84 23.34 -18.66
CA ARG A 486 9.27 23.66 -18.40
C ARG A 486 9.60 23.85 -16.92
N SER A 487 8.61 23.90 -16.06
CA SER A 487 8.84 24.09 -14.61
C SER A 487 9.12 22.75 -13.93
N ARG A 488 10.26 22.64 -13.27
CA ARG A 488 10.62 21.48 -12.44
C ARG A 488 10.61 21.89 -10.97
N GLN A 489 9.84 21.19 -10.18
CA GLN A 489 9.63 21.48 -8.77
C GLN A 489 9.85 20.24 -7.92
N VAL A 490 10.21 20.44 -6.64
CA VAL A 490 10.21 19.39 -5.63
C VAL A 490 8.76 19.04 -5.32
N THR A 491 8.46 17.76 -5.17
CA THR A 491 7.10 17.34 -4.79
C THR A 491 6.76 17.83 -3.37
N SER A 492 5.50 18.22 -3.15
CA SER A 492 4.99 18.61 -1.83
C SER A 492 5.17 17.53 -0.75
N VAL A 493 5.37 16.29 -1.17
CA VAL A 493 5.53 15.11 -0.31
C VAL A 493 6.99 14.64 -0.20
N ASP A 494 7.96 15.41 -0.72
CA ASP A 494 9.37 15.06 -0.66
C ASP A 494 9.90 15.13 0.78
N ARG A 495 10.26 13.99 1.35
CA ARG A 495 10.98 13.88 2.62
C ARG A 495 12.40 13.44 2.32
N THR A 496 13.34 14.39 2.32
CA THR A 496 14.73 14.10 1.94
C THR A 496 15.37 13.02 2.80
N HIS A 497 15.07 12.99 4.09
CA HIS A 497 15.59 12.02 5.05
C HIS A 497 14.44 11.27 5.71
N VAL A 498 14.46 9.96 5.64
CA VAL A 498 13.55 9.06 6.37
C VAL A 498 14.40 8.01 7.06
N ALA A 499 14.24 7.88 8.38
CA ALA A 499 14.96 6.90 9.19
C ALA A 499 14.00 6.14 10.11
N ASN A 500 14.19 4.84 10.21
CA ASN A 500 13.52 3.97 11.15
C ASN A 500 14.55 3.10 11.86
N ALA A 501 14.41 2.91 13.16
CA ALA A 501 15.21 1.99 13.93
C ALA A 501 14.33 1.29 14.98
N ALA A 502 14.25 -0.02 14.92
CA ALA A 502 13.53 -0.85 15.88
C ALA A 502 14.49 -1.79 16.60
N LEU A 503 14.32 -1.93 17.89
CA LEU A 503 15.07 -2.86 18.73
C LEU A 503 14.10 -3.62 19.63
N THR A 504 14.26 -4.94 19.72
CA THR A 504 13.49 -5.79 20.62
C THR A 504 14.42 -6.64 21.48
N TYR A 505 14.06 -6.84 22.73
CA TYR A 505 14.79 -7.68 23.67
C TYR A 505 13.87 -8.67 24.37
N ASP A 506 14.25 -9.96 24.32
CA ASP A 506 13.59 -11.03 25.04
C ASP A 506 14.31 -11.26 26.39
N PHE A 507 13.66 -10.86 27.48
CA PHE A 507 14.17 -11.01 28.84
C PHE A 507 14.09 -12.46 29.36
N GLY A 508 13.45 -13.34 28.58
CA GLY A 508 13.11 -14.68 29.03
C GLY A 508 11.85 -14.74 29.89
N ARG A 509 11.44 -15.94 30.25
CA ARG A 509 10.21 -16.19 31.03
C ARG A 509 8.96 -15.59 30.39
N GLY A 510 8.96 -15.36 29.07
CA GLY A 510 7.87 -14.78 28.31
C GLY A 510 7.75 -13.25 28.38
N TYR A 511 8.74 -12.53 28.93
CA TYR A 511 8.77 -11.07 28.88
C TYR A 511 9.58 -10.59 27.66
N ARG A 512 8.99 -9.70 26.89
CA ARG A 512 9.64 -9.03 25.77
C ARG A 512 9.31 -7.54 25.80
N ALA A 513 10.29 -6.71 25.47
CA ALA A 513 10.10 -5.29 25.27
C ALA A 513 10.77 -4.84 23.98
N GLY A 514 10.25 -3.81 23.36
CA GLY A 514 10.81 -3.20 22.16
C GLY A 514 10.48 -1.72 22.06
N GLY A 515 11.31 -1.01 21.30
CA GLY A 515 11.09 0.38 20.92
C GLY A 515 11.39 0.55 19.43
N ARG A 516 10.66 1.46 18.78
CA ARG A 516 10.90 1.89 17.41
C ARG A 516 10.99 3.41 17.38
N PHE A 517 12.11 3.90 16.88
CA PHE A 517 12.32 5.32 16.59
C PHE A 517 12.04 5.58 15.10
N VAL A 518 11.27 6.61 14.82
CA VAL A 518 10.94 7.08 13.47
C VAL A 518 11.34 8.54 13.37
N PHE A 519 12.04 8.87 12.30
CA PHE A 519 12.44 10.25 11.98
C PHE A 519 12.25 10.50 10.49
N TYR A 520 11.72 11.66 10.15
CA TYR A 520 11.76 12.17 8.78
C TYR A 520 11.82 13.70 8.73
N SER A 521 12.47 14.21 7.68
CA SER A 521 12.54 15.65 7.41
C SER A 521 11.15 16.20 7.09
N GLY A 522 10.91 17.45 7.44
CA GLY A 522 9.67 18.15 7.16
C GLY A 522 9.35 18.22 5.66
N LEU A 523 8.09 18.38 5.33
CA LEU A 523 7.61 18.58 3.97
C LEU A 523 8.06 19.95 3.43
N PRO A 524 8.26 20.09 2.13
CA PRO A 524 8.50 21.38 1.51
C PRO A 524 7.21 22.19 1.48
N GLN A 525 7.29 23.45 1.86
CA GLN A 525 6.22 24.43 1.78
C GLN A 525 6.63 25.56 0.84
N ARG A 526 5.69 26.03 0.01
CA ARG A 526 5.89 27.19 -0.84
C ARG A 526 5.64 28.45 0.01
N VAL A 527 6.59 29.37 0.02
CA VAL A 527 6.49 30.65 0.71
C VAL A 527 6.63 31.80 -0.30
N GLY A 528 5.66 32.71 -0.32
CA GLY A 528 5.62 33.84 -1.26
C GLY A 528 5.24 33.45 -2.68
N GLY A 529 5.08 34.48 -3.55
CA GLY A 529 4.75 34.29 -4.95
C GLY A 529 3.26 34.07 -5.19
N VAL A 530 2.43 35.07 -4.95
CA VAL A 530 1.06 35.08 -5.46
C VAL A 530 1.13 35.38 -6.96
N THR A 531 0.88 34.41 -7.80
CA THR A 531 0.52 34.65 -9.19
C THR A 531 -0.98 34.93 -9.21
N LEU A 532 -1.34 36.21 -9.22
CA LEU A 532 -2.72 36.57 -9.55
C LEU A 532 -2.98 36.17 -11.00
N PRO A 533 -4.16 35.57 -11.32
CA PRO A 533 -4.53 35.28 -12.70
C PRO A 533 -4.49 36.57 -13.54
N PRO A 534 -4.08 36.53 -14.81
CA PRO A 534 -4.20 37.67 -15.71
C PRO A 534 -5.68 38.07 -15.79
N GLY A 535 -6.04 39.26 -15.31
CA GLY A 535 -7.41 39.77 -15.33
C GLY A 535 -8.12 39.89 -13.98
N SER A 536 -7.52 39.44 -12.87
CA SER A 536 -8.05 39.73 -11.52
C SER A 536 -7.96 41.25 -11.29
N GLY A 537 -9.09 41.98 -11.39
CA GLY A 537 -9.19 43.42 -11.24
C GLY A 537 -8.91 43.94 -9.83
N VAL A 538 -7.81 43.59 -9.21
CA VAL A 538 -7.38 44.15 -7.93
C VAL A 538 -6.79 45.52 -8.18
N PRO A 539 -7.37 46.62 -7.63
CA PRO A 539 -6.87 47.97 -7.84
C PRO A 539 -5.41 48.10 -7.37
N GLY A 540 -4.59 48.78 -8.17
CA GLY A 540 -3.17 48.98 -7.97
C GLY A 540 -2.81 49.60 -6.62
N GLY A 541 -2.41 48.81 -5.69
CA GLY A 541 -1.84 49.19 -4.37
C GLY A 541 -1.02 48.11 -3.72
N LEU A 542 -1.11 46.86 -4.14
CA LEU A 542 -0.35 45.72 -3.61
C LEU A 542 0.78 45.25 -4.54
N GLY A 543 1.25 46.12 -5.43
CA GLY A 543 2.21 45.82 -6.50
C GLY A 543 3.64 45.50 -6.08
N SER A 544 3.97 45.33 -4.80
CA SER A 544 5.34 44.99 -4.37
C SER A 544 5.58 43.53 -4.02
N ALA A 545 4.53 42.71 -3.97
CA ALA A 545 4.66 41.26 -3.71
C ALA A 545 4.57 40.39 -5.00
N ALA A 546 4.12 40.96 -6.12
CA ALA A 546 3.87 40.23 -7.38
C ALA A 546 5.11 39.83 -8.18
N GLY A 547 6.31 40.03 -7.66
CA GLY A 547 7.57 39.78 -8.37
C GLY A 547 8.54 38.85 -7.64
N ALA A 548 8.22 38.38 -6.45
CA ALA A 548 9.09 37.46 -5.73
C ALA A 548 8.89 36.04 -6.27
N GLU A 549 9.95 35.45 -6.82
CA GLU A 549 9.93 34.02 -7.17
C GLU A 549 9.51 33.18 -5.95
N PRO A 550 8.66 32.16 -6.12
CA PRO A 550 8.24 31.31 -5.02
C PRO A 550 9.46 30.63 -4.40
N ARG A 551 9.68 30.84 -3.12
CA ARG A 551 10.73 30.21 -2.34
C ARG A 551 10.19 28.95 -1.69
N TRP A 552 10.94 27.86 -1.75
CA TRP A 552 10.62 26.63 -1.06
C TRP A 552 11.37 26.56 0.28
N GLU A 553 10.64 26.40 1.35
CA GLU A 553 11.18 26.19 2.68
C GLU A 553 10.74 24.83 3.20
N ARG A 554 11.54 24.21 4.08
CA ARG A 554 11.17 22.97 4.72
C ARG A 554 10.56 23.24 6.08
N LEU A 555 9.45 22.56 6.34
CA LEU A 555 8.84 22.50 7.65
C LEU A 555 9.78 21.81 8.65
N PRO A 556 9.57 22.00 9.97
CA PRO A 556 10.31 21.29 11.00
C PRO A 556 10.27 19.77 10.79
N PRO A 557 11.36 19.06 11.15
CA PRO A 557 11.38 17.61 11.08
C PRO A 557 10.46 16.99 12.11
N PHE A 558 10.01 15.77 11.83
CA PHE A 558 9.19 14.98 12.76
C PHE A 558 9.98 13.79 13.29
N PHE A 559 9.74 13.45 14.56
CA PHE A 559 10.22 12.22 15.17
C PHE A 559 9.18 11.64 16.12
N ARG A 560 9.15 10.34 16.28
CA ARG A 560 8.33 9.63 17.27
C ARG A 560 9.05 8.40 17.81
N LEU A 561 8.65 8.01 19.02
CA LEU A 561 9.04 6.74 19.64
C LEU A 561 7.79 5.88 19.80
N ASP A 562 7.80 4.67 19.26
CA ASP A 562 6.79 3.65 19.48
C ASP A 562 7.34 2.64 20.50
N VAL A 563 6.50 2.13 21.40
CA VAL A 563 6.91 1.22 22.48
C VAL A 563 5.98 0.03 22.52
N ARG A 564 6.56 -1.18 22.66
CA ARG A 564 5.81 -2.44 22.85
C ARG A 564 6.34 -3.21 24.04
N LEU A 565 5.42 -3.66 24.90
CA LEU A 565 5.69 -4.55 26.01
C LEU A 565 4.79 -5.78 25.89
N GLU A 566 5.35 -6.95 26.07
CA GLU A 566 4.62 -8.23 26.00
C GLU A 566 4.97 -9.12 27.18
N LYS A 567 3.95 -9.74 27.77
CA LYS A 567 4.09 -10.88 28.67
C LYS A 567 3.29 -12.05 28.13
N ARG A 568 3.99 -13.15 27.80
CA ARG A 568 3.38 -14.37 27.30
C ARG A 568 3.52 -15.51 28.32
N TRP A 569 2.47 -16.29 28.45
CA TRP A 569 2.40 -17.53 29.23
C TRP A 569 2.10 -18.70 28.29
N SER A 570 2.74 -19.83 28.53
CA SER A 570 2.37 -21.09 27.87
C SER A 570 1.21 -21.74 28.65
N ILE A 571 0.21 -22.25 27.95
CA ILE A 571 -0.97 -22.91 28.52
C ILE A 571 -1.03 -24.32 27.95
N GLY A 572 -0.96 -25.32 28.82
CA GLY A 572 -0.93 -26.74 28.40
C GLY A 572 0.28 -27.04 27.52
N LYS A 573 0.08 -27.85 26.46
CA LYS A 573 1.15 -28.32 25.57
C LYS A 573 1.36 -27.42 24.35
N SER A 574 0.32 -26.78 23.82
CA SER A 574 0.35 -25.99 22.58
C SER A 574 -0.25 -24.59 22.73
N GLY A 575 -1.01 -24.36 23.80
CA GLY A 575 -1.68 -23.08 24.01
C GLY A 575 -0.76 -21.99 24.58
N TRP A 576 -1.11 -20.77 24.34
CA TRP A 576 -0.47 -19.60 24.91
C TRP A 576 -1.47 -18.46 25.13
N LEU A 577 -1.16 -17.60 26.09
CA LEU A 577 -1.86 -16.34 26.35
C LEU A 577 -0.81 -15.24 26.48
N ALA A 578 -1.07 -14.07 25.97
CA ALA A 578 -0.21 -12.89 26.12
C ALA A 578 -1.02 -11.66 26.46
N VAL A 579 -0.45 -10.81 27.31
CA VAL A 579 -0.85 -9.42 27.49
C VAL A 579 0.15 -8.58 26.69
N VAL A 580 -0.36 -7.70 25.86
CA VAL A 580 0.43 -6.83 24.98
C VAL A 580 0.01 -5.39 25.22
N LEU A 581 0.98 -4.53 25.52
CA LEU A 581 0.84 -3.07 25.49
C LEU A 581 1.66 -2.57 24.30
N ASP A 582 1.01 -1.87 23.40
CA ASP A 582 1.63 -1.24 22.23
C ASP A 582 1.23 0.25 22.22
N VAL A 583 2.19 1.14 22.08
CA VAL A 583 1.93 2.59 22.05
C VAL A 583 2.61 3.20 20.84
N LEU A 584 1.81 3.62 19.87
CA LEU A 584 2.27 4.44 18.77
C LEU A 584 2.48 5.87 19.25
N ASN A 585 3.62 6.48 18.88
CA ASN A 585 3.95 7.87 19.21
C ASN A 585 3.86 8.17 20.74
N ALA A 586 4.57 7.38 21.54
CA ALA A 586 4.66 7.59 22.98
C ALA A 586 5.29 8.96 23.37
N THR A 587 5.96 9.62 22.43
CA THR A 587 6.51 10.99 22.58
C THR A 587 5.47 12.08 22.42
N MET A 588 4.24 11.75 22.00
CA MET A 588 3.16 12.73 21.73
C MET A 588 3.60 13.83 20.76
N SER A 589 4.47 13.48 19.81
CA SER A 589 4.99 14.44 18.82
C SER A 589 3.90 14.82 17.82
N LYS A 590 3.81 16.11 17.50
CA LYS A 590 2.96 16.66 16.44
C LYS A 590 3.75 16.85 15.17
N GLU A 591 3.09 16.75 14.04
CA GLU A 591 3.66 16.93 12.72
C GLU A 591 3.22 18.26 12.13
N ASN A 592 4.16 18.96 11.46
CA ASN A 592 3.83 20.18 10.73
C ASN A 592 3.45 19.84 9.29
N MET A 593 2.25 20.27 8.88
CA MET A 593 1.70 20.08 7.54
C MET A 593 1.71 21.38 6.75
N PRO A 594 2.00 21.33 5.43
CA PRO A 594 1.88 22.50 4.58
C PRO A 594 0.42 22.97 4.57
N ARG A 595 0.22 24.28 4.69
CA ARG A 595 -1.10 24.89 4.51
C ARG A 595 -1.23 25.37 3.07
N MET A 596 -2.39 25.19 2.47
CA MET A 596 -2.76 25.93 1.28
C MET A 596 -2.95 27.39 1.68
N CYS A 597 -2.17 28.28 1.09
CA CYS A 597 -2.19 29.69 1.41
C CYS A 597 -3.02 30.42 0.37
N ASP A 598 -4.03 31.14 0.84
CA ASP A 598 -4.95 31.99 0.05
C ASP A 598 -4.33 33.32 -0.42
N GLY A 599 -3.03 33.51 -0.21
CA GLY A 599 -2.26 34.67 -0.73
C GLY A 599 -2.35 35.96 0.09
N PHE A 600 -3.12 36.00 1.17
CA PHE A 600 -3.38 37.21 1.95
C PHE A 600 -2.76 37.25 3.37
N GLY A 601 -1.71 36.52 3.64
CA GLY A 601 -1.06 36.55 4.96
C GLY A 601 0.19 35.68 5.07
N PRO A 602 0.90 35.73 6.22
CA PRO A 602 1.97 34.79 6.50
C PRO A 602 1.39 33.36 6.57
N CYS A 603 1.97 32.47 5.78
CA CYS A 603 1.54 31.10 5.70
C CYS A 603 2.14 30.30 6.86
N GLU A 604 1.46 30.23 7.97
CA GLU A 604 1.88 29.40 9.09
C GLU A 604 1.50 27.94 8.84
N PRO A 605 2.41 26.99 9.09
CA PRO A 605 2.11 25.57 8.94
C PRO A 605 1.01 25.16 9.95
N THR A 606 0.21 24.17 9.57
CA THR A 606 -0.78 23.59 10.47
C THR A 606 -0.17 22.42 11.23
N GLU A 607 -0.30 22.41 12.56
CA GLU A 607 0.09 21.25 13.37
C GLU A 607 -0.97 20.15 13.25
N PHE A 608 -0.51 18.94 12.91
CA PHE A 608 -1.34 17.74 12.89
C PHE A 608 -1.01 16.81 14.06
N GLY A 609 -2.01 16.34 14.74
CA GLY A 609 -1.86 15.43 15.88
C GLY A 609 -1.78 16.13 17.25
N PRO A 610 -1.21 15.48 18.29
CA PRO A 610 -0.44 14.23 18.23
C PRO A 610 -1.31 13.01 17.93
N VAL A 611 -0.96 12.24 16.90
CA VAL A 611 -1.58 10.92 16.69
C VAL A 611 -0.89 9.92 17.60
N THR A 612 -1.43 9.75 18.81
CA THR A 612 -0.93 8.79 19.81
C THR A 612 -1.98 7.72 20.01
N VAL A 613 -1.62 6.46 19.74
CA VAL A 613 -2.55 5.33 19.84
C VAL A 613 -2.01 4.33 20.86
N PRO A 614 -2.51 4.35 22.10
CA PRO A 614 -2.26 3.27 23.06
C PRO A 614 -3.18 2.07 22.72
N SER A 615 -2.63 0.87 22.78
CA SER A 615 -3.39 -0.37 22.63
C SER A 615 -2.95 -1.36 23.70
N LEU A 616 -3.86 -1.69 24.60
CA LEU A 616 -3.71 -2.80 25.54
C LEU A 616 -4.57 -3.95 25.03
N GLY A 617 -3.99 -5.13 24.94
CA GLY A 617 -4.70 -6.29 24.39
C GLY A 617 -4.34 -7.60 25.08
N LEU A 618 -5.28 -8.53 24.97
CA LEU A 618 -5.09 -9.95 25.26
C LEU A 618 -5.02 -10.68 23.93
N GLU A 619 -3.99 -11.49 23.76
CA GLU A 619 -3.82 -12.36 22.59
C GLU A 619 -3.63 -13.79 23.06
N GLY A 620 -4.20 -14.75 22.36
CA GLY A 620 -4.06 -16.15 22.71
C GLY A 620 -4.19 -17.08 21.52
N GLY A 621 -3.72 -18.32 21.67
CA GLY A 621 -3.83 -19.33 20.62
C GLY A 621 -3.54 -20.74 21.15
N PHE A 622 -3.88 -21.73 20.31
CA PHE A 622 -3.69 -23.14 20.59
C PHE A 622 -3.27 -23.92 19.34
#